data_9f6316e4735e884e005736b483351230
#
_entry.id   9f6316e4735e884e005736b483351230
#
_cell.length_a   1.000
_cell.length_b   1.000
_cell.length_c   1.000
_cell.angle_alpha   90.00
_cell.angle_beta   90.00
_cell.angle_gamma   90.00
#
_symmetry.space_group_name_H-M   'P 1'
#
loop_
_entity.id
_entity.type
_entity.pdbx_description
1 polymer ?
#
loop_
_entity_poly.entity_id
_entity_poly.type
_entity_poly.pdbx_seq_one_letter_code
_entity_poly.pdbx_strand_id
1 'polypeptide(L)'
;VVGDLASLNQHIGQQHPGTPIVLLGHSMGSYIAQAYLLHHSASLYGAILSGSNFQPVALYRAARQIARFERWRQGALGRSALIEWLSFGSFNKAFKPNRTAFDWLSRDPDEVDKYAHDPLCGFRCSNQLWIDLLGGLQQISKASNLAQIDPGLPLLILGGECDPVSNGIRLKDLAGALREAGSQCLQLNIYPQARHELFNESNRDEVTADVLAWLDQALQHRRPPKTE
;
A
#
# COMPACT_ATOMS: atom_id res chain seq x y z
N VAL A 1 8.74 0.97 12.38
CA VAL A 1 7.68 1.63 11.57
C VAL A 1 6.28 1.25 12.05
N VAL A 2 5.89 -0.06 12.11
CA VAL A 2 4.53 -0.44 12.59
C VAL A 2 4.32 -0.03 14.05
N GLY A 3 5.30 -0.25 14.92
CA GLY A 3 5.26 0.22 16.32
C GLY A 3 5.14 1.74 16.45
N ASP A 4 5.86 2.50 15.60
CA ASP A 4 5.78 3.97 15.60
C ASP A 4 4.37 4.43 15.17
N LEU A 5 3.78 3.74 14.16
CA LEU A 5 2.41 4.00 13.74
C LEU A 5 1.40 3.69 14.85
N ALA A 6 1.61 2.62 15.63
CA ALA A 6 0.76 2.31 16.78
C ALA A 6 0.87 3.39 17.88
N SER A 7 2.08 3.87 18.17
CA SER A 7 2.30 4.96 19.10
C SER A 7 1.64 6.26 18.63
N LEU A 8 1.71 6.56 17.33
CA LEU A 8 1.05 7.73 16.74
C LEU A 8 -0.48 7.61 16.85
N ASN A 9 -1.04 6.44 16.50
CA ASN A 9 -2.49 6.20 16.61
C ASN A 9 -2.97 6.37 18.06
N GLN A 10 -2.23 5.82 19.03
CA GLN A 10 -2.54 6.00 20.45
C GLN A 10 -2.48 7.48 20.86
N HIS A 11 -1.46 8.20 20.43
CA HIS A 11 -1.32 9.63 20.72
C HIS A 11 -2.49 10.44 20.16
N ILE A 12 -2.88 10.19 18.90
CA ILE A 12 -4.04 10.85 18.27
C ILE A 12 -5.33 10.55 19.06
N GLY A 13 -5.55 9.29 19.43
CA GLY A 13 -6.72 8.91 20.24
C GLY A 13 -6.78 9.59 21.60
N GLN A 14 -5.62 9.84 22.24
CA GLN A 14 -5.54 10.59 23.50
C GLN A 14 -5.81 12.09 23.32
N GLN A 15 -5.34 12.69 22.21
CA GLN A 15 -5.57 14.10 21.90
C GLN A 15 -6.99 14.39 21.43
N HIS A 16 -7.65 13.41 20.82
CA HIS A 16 -9.00 13.53 20.24
C HIS A 16 -9.91 12.38 20.70
N PRO A 17 -10.27 12.35 22.01
CA PRO A 17 -11.08 11.27 22.57
C PRO A 17 -12.43 11.14 21.85
N GLY A 18 -12.81 9.91 21.48
CA GLY A 18 -14.06 9.61 20.80
C GLY A 18 -14.09 9.93 19.30
N THR A 19 -13.02 10.51 18.75
CA THR A 19 -12.93 10.76 17.30
C THR A 19 -12.53 9.48 16.56
N PRO A 20 -13.29 9.05 15.52
CA PRO A 20 -12.95 7.90 14.71
C PRO A 20 -11.62 8.08 13.98
N ILE A 21 -10.77 7.07 14.00
CA ILE A 21 -9.50 7.07 13.25
C ILE A 21 -9.60 6.07 12.09
N VAL A 22 -9.34 6.54 10.88
CA VAL A 22 -9.21 5.72 9.67
C VAL A 22 -7.78 5.81 9.15
N LEU A 23 -7.18 4.65 8.86
CA LEU A 23 -5.80 4.58 8.37
C LEU A 23 -5.79 4.48 6.84
N LEU A 24 -5.15 5.45 6.17
CA LEU A 24 -4.88 5.38 4.74
C LEU A 24 -3.39 5.10 4.50
N GLY A 25 -3.10 4.10 3.68
CA GLY A 25 -1.76 3.80 3.20
C GLY A 25 -1.70 3.73 1.69
N HIS A 26 -0.70 4.41 1.07
CA HIS A 26 -0.46 4.36 -0.36
C HIS A 26 0.86 3.65 -0.66
N SER A 27 0.89 2.81 -1.71
CA SER A 27 2.08 2.09 -2.19
C SER A 27 2.76 1.32 -1.03
N MET A 28 4.02 1.57 -0.71
CA MET A 28 4.70 0.98 0.44
C MET A 28 3.93 1.26 1.76
N GLY A 29 3.30 2.43 1.89
CA GLY A 29 2.43 2.76 3.02
C GLY A 29 1.23 1.81 3.14
N SER A 30 0.72 1.28 2.03
CA SER A 30 -0.37 0.28 2.06
C SER A 30 0.10 -1.06 2.65
N TYR A 31 1.35 -1.44 2.44
CA TYR A 31 1.93 -2.64 3.06
C TYR A 31 2.18 -2.44 4.56
N ILE A 32 2.61 -1.23 4.94
CA ILE A 32 2.75 -0.85 6.36
C ILE A 32 1.37 -0.86 7.04
N ALA A 33 0.35 -0.31 6.38
CA ALA A 33 -1.02 -0.34 6.87
C ALA A 33 -1.53 -1.79 7.03
N GLN A 34 -1.33 -2.67 6.03
CA GLN A 34 -1.68 -4.08 6.17
C GLN A 34 -0.94 -4.74 7.35
N ALA A 35 0.37 -4.49 7.52
CA ALA A 35 1.12 -5.02 8.65
C ALA A 35 0.61 -4.48 10.01
N TYR A 36 0.16 -3.23 10.06
CA TYR A 36 -0.50 -2.63 11.22
C TYR A 36 -1.81 -3.35 11.55
N LEU A 37 -2.63 -3.63 10.52
CA LEU A 37 -3.93 -4.28 10.69
C LEU A 37 -3.82 -5.67 11.33
N LEU A 38 -2.71 -6.40 11.13
CA LEU A 38 -2.53 -7.73 11.71
C LEU A 38 -2.60 -7.73 13.24
N HIS A 39 -2.26 -6.62 13.90
CA HIS A 39 -2.15 -6.54 15.35
C HIS A 39 -2.98 -5.41 15.98
N HIS A 40 -3.41 -4.44 15.19
CA HIS A 40 -4.02 -3.20 15.67
C HIS A 40 -5.34 -2.84 14.96
N SER A 41 -5.94 -3.77 14.21
CA SER A 41 -7.17 -3.52 13.45
C SER A 41 -8.34 -3.07 14.34
N ALA A 42 -8.40 -3.54 15.58
CA ALA A 42 -9.44 -3.16 16.54
C ALA A 42 -9.40 -1.67 16.94
N SER A 43 -8.26 -1.00 16.79
CA SER A 43 -8.08 0.43 17.13
C SER A 43 -8.57 1.39 16.06
N LEU A 44 -9.03 0.88 14.90
CA LEU A 44 -9.42 1.70 13.76
C LEU A 44 -10.91 1.58 13.46
N TYR A 45 -11.47 2.63 12.86
CA TYR A 45 -12.83 2.63 12.29
C TYR A 45 -12.86 2.12 10.85
N GLY A 46 -11.75 2.13 10.16
CA GLY A 46 -11.59 1.60 8.82
C GLY A 46 -10.16 1.71 8.34
N ALA A 47 -9.85 1.09 7.20
CA ALA A 47 -8.56 1.28 6.54
C ALA A 47 -8.71 1.34 5.02
N ILE A 48 -7.86 2.17 4.40
CA ILE A 48 -7.82 2.41 2.96
C ILE A 48 -6.44 2.00 2.44
N LEU A 49 -6.40 1.08 1.49
CA LEU A 49 -5.19 0.54 0.87
C LEU A 49 -5.15 1.00 -0.59
N SER A 50 -4.33 2.00 -0.90
CA SER A 50 -4.19 2.57 -2.24
C SER A 50 -2.90 2.09 -2.90
N GLY A 51 -2.95 1.73 -4.19
CA GLY A 51 -1.78 1.31 -4.97
C GLY A 51 -1.06 0.10 -4.36
N SER A 52 -1.82 -0.84 -3.81
CA SER A 52 -1.29 -2.03 -3.13
C SER A 52 -0.97 -3.16 -4.11
N ASN A 53 -0.45 -4.26 -3.59
CA ASN A 53 -0.13 -5.45 -4.36
C ASN A 53 -0.32 -6.70 -3.48
N PHE A 54 -0.47 -7.86 -4.11
CA PHE A 54 -0.49 -9.15 -3.43
C PHE A 54 0.23 -10.20 -4.27
N GLN A 55 1.16 -10.94 -3.66
CA GLN A 55 1.92 -11.98 -4.33
C GLN A 55 2.09 -13.18 -3.38
N PRO A 56 2.29 -14.39 -3.92
CA PRO A 56 2.59 -15.56 -3.12
C PRO A 56 3.83 -15.37 -2.24
N VAL A 57 3.77 -15.85 -0.99
CA VAL A 57 4.88 -15.78 -0.01
C VAL A 57 6.20 -16.32 -0.58
N ALA A 58 6.13 -17.36 -1.44
CA ALA A 58 7.30 -17.96 -2.06
C ALA A 58 8.08 -16.98 -2.96
N LEU A 59 7.36 -16.11 -3.70
CA LEU A 59 7.98 -15.09 -4.54
C LEU A 59 8.71 -14.04 -3.70
N TYR A 60 8.07 -13.53 -2.65
CA TYR A 60 8.72 -12.58 -1.73
C TYR A 60 9.91 -13.21 -1.00
N ARG A 61 9.84 -14.51 -0.67
CA ARG A 61 10.96 -15.24 -0.08
C ARG A 61 12.16 -15.31 -1.03
N ALA A 62 11.93 -15.64 -2.30
CA ALA A 62 12.97 -15.69 -3.32
C ALA A 62 13.60 -14.29 -3.55
N ALA A 63 12.77 -13.26 -3.72
CA ALA A 63 13.21 -11.87 -3.86
C ALA A 63 14.05 -11.40 -2.67
N ARG A 64 13.67 -11.79 -1.45
CA ARG A 64 14.42 -11.46 -0.23
C ARG A 64 15.81 -12.10 -0.20
N GLN A 65 15.99 -13.30 -0.77
CA GLN A 65 17.33 -13.90 -0.87
C GLN A 65 18.23 -13.11 -1.84
N ILE A 66 17.68 -12.62 -2.95
CA ILE A 66 18.40 -11.71 -3.85
C ILE A 66 18.82 -10.43 -3.10
N ALA A 67 17.93 -9.82 -2.35
CA ALA A 67 18.24 -8.63 -1.56
C ALA A 67 19.32 -8.91 -0.48
N ARG A 68 19.30 -10.08 0.15
CA ARG A 68 20.34 -10.53 1.11
C ARG A 68 21.68 -10.69 0.44
N PHE A 69 21.73 -11.27 -0.76
CA PHE A 69 22.96 -11.42 -1.54
C PHE A 69 23.53 -10.03 -1.91
N GLU A 70 22.69 -9.11 -2.40
CA GLU A 70 23.12 -7.75 -2.72
C GLU A 70 23.60 -6.97 -1.48
N ARG A 71 22.98 -7.17 -0.33
CA ARG A 71 23.44 -6.60 0.94
C ARG A 71 24.82 -7.16 1.32
N TRP A 72 25.04 -8.46 1.17
CA TRP A 72 26.36 -9.07 1.41
C TRP A 72 27.43 -8.48 0.49
N ARG A 73 27.10 -8.25 -0.79
CA ARG A 73 28.01 -7.72 -1.81
C ARG A 73 28.29 -6.21 -1.67
N GLN A 74 27.30 -5.40 -1.27
CA GLN A 74 27.36 -3.93 -1.32
C GLN A 74 27.19 -3.27 0.05
N GLY A 75 26.92 -4.03 1.10
CA GLY A 75 26.59 -3.51 2.43
C GLY A 75 25.12 -3.11 2.58
N ALA A 76 24.72 -2.80 3.83
CA ALA A 76 23.35 -2.48 4.20
C ALA A 76 22.82 -1.20 3.51
N LEU A 77 23.68 -0.17 3.41
CA LEU A 77 23.35 1.12 2.78
C LEU A 77 23.56 1.13 1.27
N GLY A 78 24.13 0.04 0.70
CA GLY A 78 24.27 -0.12 -0.74
C GLY A 78 22.92 -0.02 -1.45
N ARG A 79 22.94 0.43 -2.72
CA ARG A 79 21.75 0.67 -3.55
C ARG A 79 21.87 -0.14 -4.83
N SER A 80 21.35 -1.38 -4.82
CA SER A 80 21.51 -2.33 -5.91
C SER A 80 20.74 -1.92 -7.17
N ALA A 81 21.48 -1.76 -8.29
CA ALA A 81 20.87 -1.55 -9.59
C ALA A 81 20.11 -2.79 -10.08
N LEU A 82 20.51 -4.00 -9.64
CA LEU A 82 19.81 -5.24 -9.97
C LEU A 82 18.42 -5.27 -9.33
N ILE A 83 18.31 -4.93 -8.03
CA ILE A 83 17.02 -4.91 -7.34
C ILE A 83 16.14 -3.83 -7.96
N GLU A 84 16.69 -2.64 -8.24
CA GLU A 84 15.97 -1.56 -8.92
C GLU A 84 15.40 -2.00 -10.26
N TRP A 85 16.20 -2.68 -11.07
CA TRP A 85 15.78 -3.20 -12.36
C TRP A 85 14.70 -4.28 -12.24
N LEU A 86 14.82 -5.18 -11.27
CA LEU A 86 13.85 -6.26 -11.03
C LEU A 86 12.51 -5.73 -10.50
N SER A 87 12.51 -4.61 -9.75
CA SER A 87 11.33 -4.02 -9.15
C SER A 87 10.69 -2.98 -10.08
N PHE A 88 11.39 -1.88 -10.37
CA PHE A 88 10.84 -0.74 -11.11
C PHE A 88 11.16 -0.71 -12.60
N GLY A 89 12.18 -1.46 -13.03
CA GLY A 89 12.73 -1.38 -14.41
C GLY A 89 11.76 -1.74 -15.53
N SER A 90 10.61 -2.38 -15.23
CA SER A 90 9.58 -2.70 -16.21
C SER A 90 8.36 -1.79 -16.18
N PHE A 91 8.17 -0.99 -15.10
CA PHE A 91 6.92 -0.26 -14.86
C PHE A 91 6.60 0.74 -15.97
N ASN A 92 7.60 1.44 -16.46
CA ASN A 92 7.40 2.44 -17.49
C ASN A 92 7.27 1.87 -18.92
N LYS A 93 7.48 0.55 -19.11
CA LYS A 93 7.46 -0.06 -20.46
C LYS A 93 6.09 0.00 -21.12
N ALA A 94 5.03 -0.09 -20.34
CA ALA A 94 3.65 -0.05 -20.82
C ALA A 94 3.21 1.34 -21.32
N PHE A 95 3.97 2.38 -20.97
CA PHE A 95 3.61 3.78 -21.25
C PHE A 95 4.46 4.42 -22.36
N LYS A 96 5.07 3.63 -23.22
CA LYS A 96 5.85 4.12 -24.36
C LYS A 96 4.96 4.80 -25.42
N PRO A 97 5.44 5.93 -26.02
CA PRO A 97 6.71 6.58 -25.81
C PRO A 97 6.78 7.30 -24.47
N ASN A 98 7.84 7.05 -23.69
CA ASN A 98 7.99 7.65 -22.37
C ASN A 98 8.45 9.11 -22.46
N ARG A 99 7.84 9.99 -21.68
CA ARG A 99 8.24 11.37 -21.50
C ARG A 99 9.29 11.52 -20.40
N THR A 100 9.12 10.73 -19.31
CA THR A 100 10.01 10.68 -18.15
C THR A 100 10.31 9.22 -17.75
N ALA A 101 11.11 9.04 -16.69
CA ALA A 101 11.31 7.73 -16.04
C ALA A 101 10.11 7.31 -15.15
N PHE A 102 9.15 8.20 -14.92
CA PHE A 102 8.10 8.08 -13.91
C PHE A 102 6.68 8.16 -14.46
N ASP A 103 6.48 8.04 -15.77
CA ASP A 103 5.16 8.13 -16.40
C ASP A 103 4.17 7.09 -15.87
N TRP A 104 4.66 6.01 -15.28
CA TRP A 104 3.84 4.98 -14.65
C TRP A 104 3.10 5.43 -13.38
N LEU A 105 3.47 6.60 -12.82
CA LEU A 105 2.86 7.12 -11.59
C LEU A 105 1.48 7.72 -11.84
N SER A 106 1.33 8.55 -12.87
CA SER A 106 0.10 9.27 -13.17
C SER A 106 -0.04 9.59 -14.65
N ARG A 107 -1.29 9.80 -15.10
CA ARG A 107 -1.60 10.38 -16.42
C ARG A 107 -1.45 11.90 -16.44
N ASP A 108 -1.49 12.55 -15.27
CA ASP A 108 -1.29 14.00 -15.15
C ASP A 108 0.22 14.32 -15.28
N PRO A 109 0.64 14.99 -16.37
CA PRO A 109 2.05 15.26 -16.61
C PRO A 109 2.65 16.22 -15.57
N ASP A 110 1.86 17.13 -15.02
CA ASP A 110 2.35 18.11 -14.05
C ASP A 110 2.68 17.43 -12.72
N GLU A 111 1.89 16.42 -12.31
CA GLU A 111 2.16 15.62 -11.10
C GLU A 111 3.40 14.74 -11.29
N VAL A 112 3.57 14.15 -12.48
CA VAL A 112 4.79 13.39 -12.80
C VAL A 112 6.02 14.28 -12.80
N ASP A 113 5.92 15.53 -13.30
CA ASP A 113 7.02 16.49 -13.30
C ASP A 113 7.39 16.96 -11.89
N LYS A 114 6.41 17.21 -11.02
CA LYS A 114 6.66 17.47 -9.60
C LYS A 114 7.48 16.36 -8.96
N TYR A 115 7.05 15.10 -9.14
CA TYR A 115 7.77 13.92 -8.62
C TYR A 115 9.20 13.83 -9.17
N ALA A 116 9.38 14.05 -10.47
CA ALA A 116 10.67 13.93 -11.15
C ALA A 116 11.68 15.01 -10.72
N HIS A 117 11.21 16.18 -10.32
CA HIS A 117 12.04 17.30 -9.87
C HIS A 117 12.24 17.34 -8.35
N ASP A 118 11.47 16.58 -7.57
CA ASP A 118 11.63 16.53 -6.11
C ASP A 118 12.85 15.69 -5.72
N PRO A 119 13.88 16.27 -5.06
CA PRO A 119 15.07 15.53 -4.62
C PRO A 119 14.79 14.45 -3.57
N LEU A 120 13.60 14.49 -2.94
CA LEU A 120 13.15 13.48 -1.98
C LEU A 120 12.38 12.33 -2.64
N CYS A 121 12.19 12.37 -3.97
CA CYS A 121 11.50 11.35 -4.75
C CYS A 121 12.45 10.63 -5.72
N GLY A 122 12.07 9.46 -6.21
CA GLY A 122 12.75 8.74 -7.28
C GLY A 122 14.15 8.18 -6.95
N PHE A 123 14.63 8.28 -5.72
CA PHE A 123 15.93 7.74 -5.33
C PHE A 123 15.86 6.22 -5.09
N ARG A 124 16.99 5.54 -5.33
CA ARG A 124 17.10 4.10 -5.09
C ARG A 124 17.10 3.79 -3.60
N CYS A 125 16.30 2.79 -3.22
CA CYS A 125 16.23 2.30 -1.86
C CYS A 125 17.49 1.49 -1.47
N SER A 126 17.83 1.49 -0.17
CA SER A 126 18.94 0.69 0.35
C SER A 126 18.65 -0.81 0.31
N ASN A 127 19.70 -1.62 0.25
CA ASN A 127 19.57 -3.09 0.31
C ASN A 127 18.89 -3.56 1.60
N GLN A 128 19.12 -2.85 2.73
CA GLN A 128 18.47 -3.17 3.99
C GLN A 128 16.96 -2.90 3.92
N LEU A 129 16.53 -1.77 3.34
CA LEU A 129 15.11 -1.46 3.17
C LEU A 129 14.40 -2.55 2.36
N TRP A 130 15.02 -3.04 1.28
CA TRP A 130 14.45 -4.13 0.49
C TRP A 130 14.30 -5.43 1.27
N ILE A 131 15.27 -5.78 2.12
CA ILE A 131 15.19 -6.97 2.98
C ILE A 131 14.02 -6.84 3.98
N ASP A 132 13.87 -5.65 4.58
CA ASP A 132 12.83 -5.39 5.57
C ASP A 132 11.45 -5.36 4.92
N LEU A 133 11.30 -4.66 3.79
CA LEU A 133 10.07 -4.61 3.00
C LEU A 133 9.63 -6.01 2.56
N LEU A 134 10.52 -6.78 1.93
CA LEU A 134 10.21 -8.14 1.48
C LEU A 134 9.91 -9.08 2.65
N GLY A 135 10.51 -8.84 3.82
CA GLY A 135 10.17 -9.52 5.06
C GLY A 135 8.74 -9.21 5.54
N GLY A 136 8.35 -7.93 5.51
CA GLY A 136 7.00 -7.47 5.81
C GLY A 136 5.96 -8.04 4.84
N LEU A 137 6.25 -7.98 3.54
CA LEU A 137 5.38 -8.54 2.48
C LEU A 137 5.12 -10.04 2.67
N GLN A 138 6.12 -10.82 3.12
CA GLN A 138 5.91 -12.22 3.47
C GLN A 138 4.92 -12.40 4.62
N GLN A 139 4.89 -11.49 5.59
CA GLN A 139 3.98 -11.60 6.74
C GLN A 139 2.54 -11.23 6.33
N ILE A 140 2.34 -10.14 5.60
CA ILE A 140 1.01 -9.69 5.18
C ILE A 140 0.38 -10.56 4.09
N SER A 141 1.14 -11.50 3.48
CA SER A 141 0.62 -12.45 2.49
C SER A 141 0.32 -13.84 3.05
N LYS A 142 0.52 -14.06 4.36
CA LYS A 142 0.16 -15.34 5.00
C LYS A 142 -1.31 -15.36 5.40
N ALA A 143 -2.06 -16.35 4.95
CA ALA A 143 -3.48 -16.49 5.31
C ALA A 143 -3.72 -16.52 6.83
N SER A 144 -2.84 -17.20 7.60
CA SER A 144 -2.94 -17.25 9.07
C SER A 144 -2.76 -15.87 9.73
N ASN A 145 -2.03 -14.96 9.10
CA ASN A 145 -1.86 -13.60 9.61
C ASN A 145 -3.04 -12.72 9.21
N LEU A 146 -3.49 -12.82 7.96
CA LEU A 146 -4.66 -12.07 7.50
C LEU A 146 -5.91 -12.38 8.34
N ALA A 147 -6.05 -13.61 8.83
CA ALA A 147 -7.14 -14.03 9.73
C ALA A 147 -7.11 -13.35 11.12
N GLN A 148 -6.05 -12.60 11.46
CA GLN A 148 -5.98 -11.82 12.70
C GLN A 148 -6.64 -10.43 12.56
N ILE A 149 -6.92 -9.99 11.33
CA ILE A 149 -7.59 -8.72 11.08
C ILE A 149 -9.05 -8.84 11.53
N ASP A 150 -9.55 -7.82 12.25
CA ASP A 150 -10.95 -7.76 12.67
C ASP A 150 -11.89 -7.95 11.46
N PRO A 151 -12.70 -9.02 11.42
CA PRO A 151 -13.59 -9.29 10.29
C PRO A 151 -14.60 -8.18 9.99
N GLY A 152 -15.00 -7.42 11.00
CA GLY A 152 -15.93 -6.31 10.89
C GLY A 152 -15.29 -4.97 10.54
N LEU A 153 -13.95 -4.90 10.39
CA LEU A 153 -13.29 -3.66 10.01
C LEU A 153 -13.64 -3.28 8.56
N PRO A 154 -14.20 -2.09 8.30
CA PRO A 154 -14.37 -1.59 6.95
C PRO A 154 -13.02 -1.43 6.24
N LEU A 155 -12.88 -2.09 5.09
CA LEU A 155 -11.68 -2.01 4.25
C LEU A 155 -12.04 -1.48 2.87
N LEU A 156 -11.28 -0.48 2.40
CA LEU A 156 -11.36 0.01 1.03
C LEU A 156 -10.02 -0.24 0.34
N ILE A 157 -10.05 -0.95 -0.78
CA ILE A 157 -8.88 -1.14 -1.65
C ILE A 157 -9.09 -0.31 -2.90
N LEU A 158 -8.10 0.53 -3.21
CA LEU A 158 -8.10 1.42 -4.38
C LEU A 158 -6.91 1.11 -5.28
N GLY A 159 -7.11 1.12 -6.60
CA GLY A 159 -6.00 1.04 -7.54
C GLY A 159 -6.37 1.41 -8.96
N GLY A 160 -5.37 1.79 -9.73
CA GLY A 160 -5.50 2.02 -11.15
C GLY A 160 -5.48 0.70 -11.95
N GLU A 161 -6.31 0.62 -12.98
CA GLU A 161 -6.31 -0.52 -13.91
C GLU A 161 -4.94 -0.68 -14.59
N CYS A 162 -4.29 0.44 -14.91
CA CYS A 162 -2.98 0.50 -15.57
C CYS A 162 -1.81 0.62 -14.58
N ASP A 163 -2.03 0.46 -13.28
CA ASP A 163 -0.96 0.49 -12.28
C ASP A 163 -0.03 -0.73 -12.44
N PRO A 164 1.25 -0.57 -12.82
CA PRO A 164 2.16 -1.69 -13.04
C PRO A 164 2.55 -2.43 -11.75
N VAL A 165 2.31 -1.84 -10.58
CA VAL A 165 2.55 -2.48 -9.27
C VAL A 165 1.56 -3.60 -9.05
N SER A 166 0.30 -3.38 -9.37
CA SER A 166 -0.80 -4.33 -9.14
C SER A 166 -1.30 -5.03 -10.40
N ASN A 167 -1.07 -4.44 -11.59
CA ASN A 167 -1.67 -4.87 -12.87
C ASN A 167 -3.19 -5.12 -12.78
N GLY A 168 -3.91 -4.41 -11.90
CA GLY A 168 -5.33 -4.58 -11.62
C GLY A 168 -5.71 -5.95 -11.02
N ILE A 169 -5.05 -7.03 -11.47
CA ILE A 169 -5.32 -8.42 -11.02
C ILE A 169 -4.90 -8.61 -9.57
N ARG A 170 -3.75 -8.10 -9.15
CA ARG A 170 -3.20 -8.30 -7.81
C ARG A 170 -4.03 -7.66 -6.71
N LEU A 171 -4.81 -6.63 -7.03
CA LEU A 171 -5.77 -6.06 -6.08
C LEU A 171 -6.99 -6.98 -5.88
N LYS A 172 -7.42 -7.69 -6.93
CA LYS A 172 -8.45 -8.71 -6.84
C LYS A 172 -7.97 -9.89 -6.01
N ASP A 173 -6.71 -10.31 -6.19
CA ASP A 173 -6.06 -11.35 -5.38
C ASP A 173 -6.00 -10.93 -3.91
N LEU A 174 -5.61 -9.68 -3.60
CA LEU A 174 -5.61 -9.14 -2.24
C LEU A 174 -7.00 -9.14 -1.62
N ALA A 175 -8.00 -8.64 -2.35
CA ALA A 175 -9.38 -8.63 -1.89
C ALA A 175 -9.92 -10.04 -1.66
N GLY A 176 -9.58 -11.00 -2.54
CA GLY A 176 -9.91 -12.41 -2.39
C GLY A 176 -9.31 -13.00 -1.12
N ALA A 177 -8.00 -12.83 -0.92
CA ALA A 177 -7.29 -13.33 0.24
C ALA A 177 -7.83 -12.76 1.58
N LEU A 178 -8.18 -11.47 1.61
CA LEU A 178 -8.81 -10.84 2.78
C LEU A 178 -10.21 -11.38 3.05
N ARG A 179 -11.03 -11.61 2.01
CA ARG A 179 -12.36 -12.23 2.17
C ARG A 179 -12.27 -13.68 2.64
N GLU A 180 -11.37 -14.47 2.08
CA GLU A 180 -11.09 -15.84 2.51
C GLU A 180 -10.58 -15.89 3.96
N ALA A 181 -9.87 -14.86 4.41
CA ALA A 181 -9.42 -14.71 5.79
C ALA A 181 -10.53 -14.23 6.75
N GLY A 182 -11.73 -13.89 6.25
CA GLY A 182 -12.89 -13.57 7.06
C GLY A 182 -13.37 -12.12 7.00
N SER A 183 -12.75 -11.24 6.19
CA SER A 183 -13.18 -9.85 6.05
C SER A 183 -14.60 -9.76 5.47
N GLN A 184 -15.52 -9.12 6.20
CA GLN A 184 -16.95 -9.01 5.86
C GLN A 184 -17.30 -7.66 5.22
N CYS A 185 -16.51 -6.62 5.48
CA CYS A 185 -16.79 -5.24 5.08
C CYS A 185 -15.68 -4.72 4.14
N LEU A 186 -15.51 -5.37 2.96
CA LEU A 186 -14.46 -5.02 2.01
C LEU A 186 -15.04 -4.54 0.68
N GLN A 187 -14.64 -3.33 0.30
CA GLN A 187 -14.90 -2.72 -1.02
C GLN A 187 -13.59 -2.65 -1.82
N LEU A 188 -13.68 -2.88 -3.13
CA LEU A 188 -12.59 -2.77 -4.09
C LEU A 188 -13.01 -1.86 -5.24
N ASN A 189 -12.30 -0.76 -5.43
CA ASN A 189 -12.48 0.16 -6.56
C ASN A 189 -11.23 0.12 -7.44
N ILE A 190 -11.41 -0.20 -8.72
CA ILE A 190 -10.37 -0.16 -9.75
C ILE A 190 -10.78 0.89 -10.78
N TYR A 191 -9.96 1.95 -10.91
CA TYR A 191 -10.25 3.07 -11.79
C TYR A 191 -9.71 2.81 -13.20
N PRO A 192 -10.58 2.88 -14.22
CA PRO A 192 -10.18 2.64 -15.62
C PRO A 192 -9.05 3.57 -16.05
N GLN A 193 -8.06 3.02 -16.74
CA GLN A 193 -6.90 3.71 -17.29
C GLN A 193 -6.03 4.44 -16.25
N ALA A 194 -6.44 4.56 -14.98
CA ALA A 194 -5.63 5.18 -13.93
C ALA A 194 -4.36 4.38 -13.67
N ARG A 195 -3.30 5.09 -13.29
CA ARG A 195 -1.98 4.54 -12.97
C ARG A 195 -1.81 4.40 -11.46
N HIS A 196 -0.61 4.54 -10.93
CA HIS A 196 -0.27 4.18 -9.55
C HIS A 196 -0.80 5.18 -8.51
N GLU A 197 -0.60 6.47 -8.73
CA GLU A 197 -0.89 7.53 -7.74
C GLU A 197 -2.29 8.11 -7.92
N LEU A 198 -3.31 7.41 -7.44
CA LEU A 198 -4.72 7.77 -7.67
C LEU A 198 -5.09 9.19 -7.22
N PHE A 199 -4.51 9.68 -6.11
CA PHE A 199 -4.78 11.04 -5.61
C PHE A 199 -4.03 12.13 -6.37
N ASN A 200 -3.13 11.75 -7.28
CA ASN A 200 -2.41 12.61 -8.20
C ASN A 200 -2.80 12.33 -9.67
N GLU A 201 -3.86 11.55 -9.90
CA GLU A 201 -4.35 11.22 -11.23
C GLU A 201 -5.21 12.34 -11.83
N SER A 202 -5.41 12.28 -13.16
CA SER A 202 -6.30 13.21 -13.87
C SER A 202 -7.75 13.15 -13.39
N ASN A 203 -8.19 12.03 -12.80
CA ASN A 203 -9.51 11.84 -12.19
C ASN A 203 -9.47 11.80 -10.66
N ARG A 204 -8.50 12.48 -10.01
CA ARG A 204 -8.36 12.53 -8.54
C ARG A 204 -9.60 13.02 -7.80
N ASP A 205 -10.40 13.88 -8.43
CA ASP A 205 -11.64 14.38 -7.82
C ASP A 205 -12.69 13.26 -7.68
N GLU A 206 -12.82 12.40 -8.68
CA GLU A 206 -13.65 11.18 -8.61
C GLU A 206 -13.16 10.25 -7.50
N VAL A 207 -11.85 9.97 -7.46
CA VAL A 207 -11.25 9.13 -6.42
C VAL A 207 -11.52 9.69 -5.03
N THR A 208 -11.35 10.99 -4.86
CA THR A 208 -11.59 11.68 -3.59
C THR A 208 -13.05 11.62 -3.19
N ALA A 209 -13.98 11.84 -4.12
CA ALA A 209 -15.41 11.75 -3.87
C ALA A 209 -15.83 10.34 -3.42
N ASP A 210 -15.31 9.30 -4.08
CA ASP A 210 -15.57 7.91 -3.73
C ASP A 210 -15.04 7.57 -2.33
N VAL A 211 -13.84 8.06 -1.99
CA VAL A 211 -13.26 7.88 -0.65
C VAL A 211 -14.09 8.57 0.42
N LEU A 212 -14.56 9.79 0.19
CA LEU A 212 -15.41 10.51 1.13
C LEU A 212 -16.77 9.80 1.32
N ALA A 213 -17.38 9.34 0.22
CA ALA A 213 -18.63 8.57 0.29
C ALA A 213 -18.46 7.26 1.07
N TRP A 214 -17.32 6.56 0.87
CA TRP A 214 -17.01 5.36 1.63
C TRP A 214 -16.76 5.65 3.10
N LEU A 215 -16.07 6.74 3.45
CA LEU A 215 -15.83 7.17 4.83
C LEU A 215 -17.16 7.41 5.56
N ASP A 216 -18.09 8.11 4.94
CA ASP A 216 -19.42 8.36 5.53
C ASP A 216 -20.14 7.04 5.85
N GLN A 217 -20.08 6.05 4.94
CA GLN A 217 -20.69 4.74 5.16
C GLN A 217 -19.97 3.97 6.28
N ALA A 218 -18.63 3.93 6.27
CA ALA A 218 -17.82 3.21 7.25
C ALA A 218 -18.05 3.75 8.68
N LEU A 219 -18.15 5.08 8.82
CA LEU A 219 -18.40 5.73 10.12
C LEU A 219 -19.81 5.48 10.67
N GLN A 220 -20.81 5.28 9.79
CA GLN A 220 -22.19 4.97 10.23
C GLN A 220 -22.34 3.52 10.71
N HIS A 221 -21.54 2.58 10.20
CA HIS A 221 -21.70 1.14 10.45
C HIS A 221 -20.87 0.62 11.62
N ARG A 222 -19.85 1.32 12.07
CA ARG A 222 -18.95 0.83 13.11
C ARG A 222 -19.25 1.47 14.46
N ARG A 223 -19.45 0.61 15.48
CA ARG A 223 -19.48 1.06 16.89
C ARG A 223 -18.07 1.51 17.31
N PRO A 224 -17.94 2.52 18.21
CA PRO A 224 -16.66 2.94 18.73
C PRO A 224 -15.85 1.74 19.25
N PRO A 225 -14.51 1.70 19.05
CA PRO A 225 -13.68 0.67 19.64
C PRO A 225 -13.87 0.70 21.16
N LYS A 226 -13.89 -0.50 21.77
CA LYS A 226 -13.95 -0.59 23.24
C LYS A 226 -12.68 0.07 23.78
N THR A 227 -12.84 1.17 24.50
CA THR A 227 -11.78 1.75 25.33
C THR A 227 -11.49 0.78 26.46
N GLU A 228 -10.36 0.08 26.42
CA GLU A 228 -9.79 -0.61 27.58
C GLU A 228 -9.14 0.37 28.53
#